data_b08d7a6c847e4f28d2027b893a5ddf30
#
_entry.id   b08d7a6c847e4f28d2027b893a5ddf30
#
_cell.length_a   1.000
_cell.length_b   1.000
_cell.length_c   1.000
_cell.angle_alpha   90.00
_cell.angle_beta   90.00
_cell.angle_gamma   90.00
#
_symmetry.space_group_name_H-M   'P 1'
#
loop_
_entity.id
_entity.type
_entity.pdbx_description
1 polymer ?
#
loop_
_entity_poly.entity_id
_entity_poly.type
_entity_poly.pdbx_seq_one_letter_code
_entity_poly.pdbx_strand_id
1 'polypeptide(L)'
;MLYVLRSRLFCSNQAVGRIVLVFGMSQNDDINHSSEPAANSLPSHRDAAPRFSSLESFCSDNLLTTLLDSIPEMIYIKDVEGRYRLDNLAHRDPLGVEKMGDVIGKTAFDFFPEQLAREFETDDRRVIAAGESLSKITERVVDRKGSVHWVATFKSPLHGPKGNIIGLIGIGRDVTDQKLAEEELEKERTLLNALMKTIPDYIYFKDTHSRFIRVNQALSDRIGLISPGEIEGKTDFELFTEEHAQEAFEDEKRIMELDQPIIGKEEKETWKDGQITWSSTSKLPMYNSRGELTGSFGLSRNITQQKEDQIRLAEFARKTKEMNIRIDEDLALAAELQRSFLPSEYPTFPESAGVYESGLRFAHYYQPSGPVGGDFFSVRPLSDTTAAIFLCDVMGHGVRSALVTAIMRTLITDLSPMASDPGLMLTQMNSRLQRVLRMEWDTIFVTAVALVVNIGTGHVHYANAGHPTPLLSRLSTNEIRRLSEPDEGPGPALGLEKDVEYWSSMENVLPGDRILLFTDGLSDLSDPSGRHFGEEGVREAAGTQIDKSPDQFFQHMLQTVRKVTGHEKFDDDVCMLAVDVKRLEYTAKEEPN
;
A
#
# COMPACT_ATOMS: atom_id res chain seq x y z
N MET A 1 15.06 5.38 11.67
CA MET A 1 14.65 6.79 11.56
C MET A 1 14.11 7.00 10.14
N LEU A 2 12.85 6.66 9.93
CA LEU A 2 12.13 6.83 8.67
C LEU A 2 10.66 7.09 9.01
N TYR A 3 10.23 8.30 8.78
CA TYR A 3 8.84 8.74 8.94
C TYR A 3 7.99 8.19 7.80
N VAL A 4 6.95 7.43 8.14
CA VAL A 4 5.88 7.02 7.22
C VAL A 4 4.71 7.98 7.42
N LEU A 5 4.44 8.80 6.42
CA LEU A 5 3.23 9.60 6.30
C LEU A 5 2.10 8.72 5.72
N ARG A 6 1.11 8.39 6.55
CA ARG A 6 -0.18 7.86 6.13
C ARG A 6 -1.10 9.04 5.77
N SER A 7 -1.46 9.18 4.51
CA SER A 7 -2.63 9.96 4.10
C SER A 7 -3.80 9.02 3.82
N ARG A 8 -4.83 9.13 4.65
CA ARG A 8 -6.16 8.56 4.40
C ARG A 8 -6.86 9.41 3.34
N LEU A 9 -7.25 8.80 2.24
CA LEU A 9 -8.23 9.38 1.31
C LEU A 9 -9.55 8.64 1.50
N PHE A 10 -10.54 9.39 1.99
CA PHE A 10 -11.95 9.02 2.00
C PHE A 10 -12.49 9.12 0.57
N CYS A 11 -13.05 8.03 0.04
CA CYS A 11 -13.92 8.07 -1.12
C CYS A 11 -15.31 8.52 -0.68
N SER A 12 -15.77 9.65 -1.21
CA SER A 12 -17.19 9.93 -1.35
C SER A 12 -17.53 10.04 -2.83
N ASN A 13 -18.46 9.18 -3.24
CA ASN A 13 -19.13 9.20 -4.53
C ASN A 13 -19.88 10.52 -4.75
N GLN A 14 -19.68 11.14 -5.87
CA GLN A 14 -20.59 11.82 -6.79
C GLN A 14 -19.92 13.04 -7.43
N ALA A 15 -19.70 12.97 -8.70
CA ALA A 15 -19.97 13.96 -9.72
C ALA A 15 -19.05 13.73 -10.93
N VAL A 16 -19.66 13.31 -12.02
CA VAL A 16 -19.09 13.29 -13.35
C VAL A 16 -18.81 14.75 -13.74
N GLY A 17 -17.55 15.17 -13.64
CA GLY A 17 -17.09 16.48 -14.10
C GLY A 17 -16.39 16.32 -15.46
N ARG A 18 -17.00 16.87 -16.51
CA ARG A 18 -16.37 17.09 -17.82
C ARG A 18 -15.05 17.81 -17.64
N ILE A 19 -13.96 17.19 -17.99
CA ILE A 19 -12.68 17.89 -18.20
C ILE A 19 -12.75 18.47 -19.62
N VAL A 20 -13.12 19.74 -19.71
CA VAL A 20 -12.95 20.56 -20.91
C VAL A 20 -11.61 21.25 -20.76
N LEU A 21 -10.65 20.87 -21.59
CA LEU A 21 -9.41 21.64 -21.78
C LEU A 21 -9.79 22.90 -22.56
N VAL A 22 -9.98 24.01 -21.85
CA VAL A 22 -10.18 25.33 -22.45
C VAL A 22 -8.79 25.95 -22.67
N PHE A 23 -8.37 26.00 -23.91
CA PHE A 23 -7.34 26.95 -24.32
C PHE A 23 -7.96 28.35 -24.34
N GLY A 24 -7.55 29.20 -23.42
CA GLY A 24 -7.99 30.57 -23.35
C GLY A 24 -7.38 31.40 -24.49
N MET A 25 -8.19 31.78 -25.45
CA MET A 25 -7.96 32.97 -26.26
C MET A 25 -8.89 34.06 -25.73
N SER A 26 -8.28 35.11 -25.23
CA SER A 26 -8.94 36.34 -24.85
C SER A 26 -9.32 37.10 -26.14
N GLN A 27 -10.58 37.24 -26.40
CA GLN A 27 -11.12 38.35 -27.20
C GLN A 27 -12.36 38.88 -26.52
N ASN A 28 -12.25 40.11 -26.04
CA ASN A 28 -13.39 40.97 -25.76
C ASN A 28 -13.99 41.41 -27.08
N ASP A 29 -15.26 41.20 -27.26
CA ASP A 29 -16.12 42.11 -28.02
C ASP A 29 -17.58 41.84 -27.61
N ASP A 30 -18.10 42.79 -26.88
CA ASP A 30 -19.52 42.97 -26.63
C ASP A 30 -20.22 43.43 -27.90
N ILE A 31 -21.19 42.65 -28.37
CA ILE A 31 -22.19 43.13 -29.32
C ILE A 31 -23.55 42.85 -28.75
N ASN A 32 -24.24 43.91 -28.38
CA ASN A 32 -25.62 43.89 -28.05
C ASN A 32 -26.49 44.37 -29.24
N HIS A 33 -27.48 43.57 -29.56
CA HIS A 33 -28.50 43.83 -30.56
C HIS A 33 -29.49 44.89 -30.07
N SER A 34 -29.87 45.86 -30.94
CA SER A 34 -31.26 45.97 -31.42
C SER A 34 -31.56 47.31 -32.13
N SER A 35 -32.25 47.14 -33.23
CA SER A 35 -33.27 48.05 -33.82
C SER A 35 -32.85 49.35 -34.55
N GLU A 36 -33.06 49.28 -35.84
CA GLU A 36 -33.38 50.43 -36.75
C GLU A 36 -34.77 51.07 -36.40
N PRO A 37 -35.22 52.15 -37.01
CA PRO A 37 -34.60 53.20 -37.78
C PRO A 37 -35.05 54.65 -37.40
N ALA A 38 -34.37 55.66 -37.81
CA ALA A 38 -35.04 56.90 -38.36
C ALA A 38 -34.02 57.94 -38.86
N ALA A 39 -34.31 58.42 -39.99
CA ALA A 39 -33.65 59.50 -40.66
C ALA A 39 -33.69 60.83 -39.88
N ASN A 40 -32.63 61.62 -39.88
CA ASN A 40 -32.65 63.01 -40.45
C ASN A 40 -31.35 63.79 -40.20
N SER A 41 -31.03 64.56 -41.25
CA SER A 41 -30.36 65.88 -41.25
C SER A 41 -28.87 65.96 -40.88
N LEU A 42 -28.13 66.15 -41.90
CA LEU A 42 -26.85 66.86 -41.91
C LEU A 42 -26.95 68.26 -41.27
N PRO A 43 -25.85 68.73 -40.66
CA PRO A 43 -25.33 70.00 -41.03
C PRO A 43 -23.86 69.89 -41.52
N SER A 44 -23.66 70.61 -42.57
CA SER A 44 -22.40 70.95 -43.20
C SER A 44 -21.45 71.68 -42.25
N HIS A 45 -20.25 71.11 -42.03
CA HIS A 45 -19.06 71.91 -41.79
C HIS A 45 -17.95 71.47 -42.73
N ARG A 46 -17.73 72.32 -43.72
CA ARG A 46 -16.53 72.34 -44.51
C ARG A 46 -15.40 72.81 -43.63
N ASP A 47 -14.45 71.91 -43.34
CA ASP A 47 -13.11 72.32 -43.02
C ASP A 47 -12.17 71.64 -44.00
N ALA A 48 -11.35 72.47 -44.57
CA ALA A 48 -10.56 72.24 -45.75
C ALA A 48 -9.52 71.15 -45.55
N ALA A 49 -9.65 70.06 -46.30
CA ALA A 49 -8.49 69.23 -46.63
C ALA A 49 -7.47 70.11 -47.39
N PRO A 50 -6.20 70.01 -47.07
CA PRO A 50 -5.19 70.75 -47.89
C PRO A 50 -5.25 70.17 -49.29
N ARG A 51 -5.59 71.02 -50.23
CA ARG A 51 -5.50 70.78 -51.68
C ARG A 51 -4.02 70.65 -52.02
N PHE A 52 -3.52 69.43 -52.19
CA PHE A 52 -2.26 69.19 -52.88
C PHE A 52 -2.41 69.60 -54.34
N SER A 53 -1.97 70.74 -54.58
CA SER A 53 -1.81 71.24 -55.97
C SER A 53 -0.51 70.62 -56.50
N SER A 54 -0.66 69.60 -57.37
CA SER A 54 0.35 68.90 -58.15
C SER A 54 1.43 68.08 -57.37
N LEU A 55 1.59 66.84 -57.74
CA LEU A 55 2.71 65.94 -57.32
C LEU A 55 4.11 66.55 -57.70
N GLU A 56 4.17 67.56 -58.56
CA GLU A 56 5.41 68.18 -58.99
C GLU A 56 5.99 69.20 -58.01
N SER A 57 5.25 69.67 -57.02
CA SER A 57 5.75 70.59 -56.00
C SER A 57 6.12 69.95 -54.64
N PHE A 58 5.97 68.62 -54.51
CA PHE A 58 6.52 67.89 -53.39
C PHE A 58 8.02 67.75 -53.65
N CYS A 59 8.86 68.53 -52.97
CA CYS A 59 10.31 68.42 -53.09
C CYS A 59 10.70 66.94 -53.02
N SER A 60 11.53 66.46 -53.97
CA SER A 60 11.92 65.03 -54.13
C SER A 60 12.42 64.37 -52.85
N ASP A 61 12.99 65.15 -51.94
CA ASP A 61 13.51 64.65 -50.66
C ASP A 61 12.42 64.29 -49.66
N ASN A 62 11.29 65.01 -49.62
CA ASN A 62 10.16 64.67 -48.69
C ASN A 62 9.36 63.45 -49.17
N LEU A 63 9.23 63.29 -50.51
CA LEU A 63 8.52 62.11 -51.04
C LEU A 63 9.29 60.79 -50.78
N LEU A 64 10.60 60.81 -50.99
CA LEU A 64 11.47 59.68 -50.78
C LEU A 64 11.45 59.27 -49.27
N THR A 65 11.58 60.23 -48.37
CA THR A 65 11.53 60.01 -46.95
C THR A 65 10.17 59.44 -46.50
N THR A 66 9.07 60.00 -47.01
CA THR A 66 7.71 59.52 -46.75
C THR A 66 7.49 58.08 -47.25
N LEU A 67 7.99 57.75 -48.42
CA LEU A 67 7.93 56.39 -48.97
C LEU A 67 8.75 55.42 -48.14
N LEU A 68 9.97 55.74 -47.75
CA LEU A 68 10.82 54.92 -46.94
C LEU A 68 10.23 54.71 -45.55
N ASP A 69 9.68 55.75 -44.93
CA ASP A 69 9.06 55.65 -43.58
C ASP A 69 7.72 54.91 -43.62
N SER A 70 7.09 54.68 -44.77
CA SER A 70 5.91 53.86 -44.93
C SER A 70 6.21 52.35 -45.09
N ILE A 71 7.47 52.00 -45.34
CA ILE A 71 7.92 50.62 -45.50
C ILE A 71 8.16 49.98 -44.08
N PRO A 72 7.55 48.84 -43.78
CA PRO A 72 7.69 48.23 -42.45
C PRO A 72 9.04 47.55 -42.24
N GLU A 73 9.79 47.25 -43.28
CA GLU A 73 11.16 46.75 -43.19
C GLU A 73 12.14 47.85 -42.78
N MET A 74 13.13 47.50 -41.96
CA MET A 74 14.24 48.38 -41.59
C MET A 74 15.09 48.66 -42.83
N ILE A 75 15.21 49.90 -43.25
CA ILE A 75 16.05 50.28 -44.40
C ILE A 75 17.06 51.32 -43.95
N TYR A 76 18.33 51.08 -44.27
CA TYR A 76 19.41 52.03 -44.00
C TYR A 76 20.46 52.04 -45.13
N ILE A 77 21.13 53.16 -45.24
CA ILE A 77 22.29 53.35 -46.15
C ILE A 77 23.48 53.77 -45.29
N LYS A 78 24.61 53.09 -45.47
CA LYS A 78 25.89 53.50 -44.89
C LYS A 78 26.91 53.84 -45.96
N ASP A 79 27.85 54.77 -45.64
CA ASP A 79 29.02 55.03 -46.47
C ASP A 79 30.10 53.92 -46.29
N VAL A 80 31.23 54.11 -47.01
CA VAL A 80 32.37 53.19 -46.98
C VAL A 80 33.07 53.15 -45.63
N GLU A 81 32.90 54.15 -44.77
CA GLU A 81 33.37 54.22 -43.37
C GLU A 81 32.38 53.62 -42.39
N GLY A 82 31.23 53.03 -42.85
CA GLY A 82 30.22 52.40 -42.01
C GLY A 82 29.29 53.38 -41.27
N ARG A 83 29.27 54.66 -41.67
CA ARG A 83 28.42 55.71 -41.12
C ARG A 83 27.06 55.73 -41.80
N TYR A 84 26.00 55.76 -41.00
CA TYR A 84 24.64 55.88 -41.50
C TYR A 84 24.47 57.20 -42.27
N ARG A 85 23.93 57.15 -43.48
CA ARG A 85 23.65 58.28 -44.38
C ARG A 85 22.16 58.46 -44.65
N LEU A 86 21.39 57.40 -44.49
CA LEU A 86 19.96 57.39 -44.60
C LEU A 86 19.42 56.22 -43.76
N ASP A 87 18.26 56.41 -43.18
CA ASP A 87 17.47 55.34 -42.57
C ASP A 87 15.97 55.64 -42.61
N ASN A 88 15.12 54.64 -42.42
CA ASN A 88 13.67 54.81 -42.33
C ASN A 88 13.17 54.63 -40.87
N LEU A 89 11.87 54.94 -40.66
CA LEU A 89 11.25 54.90 -39.37
C LEU A 89 11.36 53.49 -38.73
N ALA A 90 11.16 52.45 -39.53
CA ALA A 90 11.25 51.06 -39.04
C ALA A 90 12.67 50.69 -38.53
N HIS A 91 13.74 51.30 -39.10
CA HIS A 91 15.09 51.11 -38.59
C HIS A 91 15.36 51.95 -37.33
N ARG A 92 14.76 53.15 -37.21
CA ARG A 92 14.94 54.02 -36.04
C ARG A 92 14.27 53.52 -34.77
N ASP A 93 13.12 52.85 -34.91
CA ASP A 93 12.33 52.40 -33.77
C ASP A 93 13.11 51.46 -32.81
N PRO A 94 13.71 50.35 -33.26
CA PRO A 94 14.52 49.49 -32.39
C PRO A 94 15.82 50.17 -31.90
N LEU A 95 16.30 51.20 -32.58
CA LEU A 95 17.43 52.02 -32.11
C LEU A 95 17.03 52.97 -30.98
N GLY A 96 15.72 53.15 -30.74
CA GLY A 96 15.19 54.10 -29.75
C GLY A 96 15.46 55.56 -30.11
N VAL A 97 15.40 55.89 -31.41
CA VAL A 97 15.71 57.24 -31.97
C VAL A 97 14.51 57.74 -32.75
N GLU A 98 14.07 58.97 -32.47
CA GLU A 98 12.90 59.56 -33.14
C GLU A 98 13.25 60.26 -34.45
N LYS A 99 14.39 60.91 -34.49
CA LYS A 99 14.77 61.77 -35.62
C LYS A 99 15.92 61.17 -36.45
N MET A 100 15.78 61.13 -37.74
CA MET A 100 16.83 60.71 -38.68
C MET A 100 18.17 61.42 -38.43
N GLY A 101 18.15 62.69 -38.07
CA GLY A 101 19.37 63.46 -37.77
C GLY A 101 20.19 62.95 -36.62
N ASP A 102 19.57 62.19 -35.74
CA ASP A 102 20.24 61.54 -34.59
C ASP A 102 20.96 60.25 -34.96
N VAL A 103 20.67 59.67 -36.13
CA VAL A 103 21.31 58.47 -36.71
C VAL A 103 22.41 58.83 -37.73
N ILE A 104 22.19 59.87 -38.54
CA ILE A 104 23.10 60.23 -39.60
C ILE A 104 24.49 60.57 -39.07
N GLY A 105 25.52 60.00 -39.71
CA GLY A 105 26.92 60.17 -39.35
C GLY A 105 27.45 59.28 -38.23
N LYS A 106 26.55 58.60 -37.50
CA LYS A 106 26.90 57.62 -36.51
C LYS A 106 27.15 56.24 -37.12
N THR A 107 27.69 55.34 -36.36
CA THR A 107 28.01 53.97 -36.75
C THR A 107 27.19 52.96 -35.89
N ALA A 108 27.29 51.66 -36.16
CA ALA A 108 26.64 50.64 -35.37
C ALA A 108 27.09 50.63 -33.90
N PHE A 109 28.31 51.05 -33.61
CA PHE A 109 28.86 51.14 -32.25
C PHE A 109 28.16 52.16 -31.36
N ASP A 110 27.48 53.15 -31.96
CA ASP A 110 26.70 54.13 -31.19
C ASP A 110 25.36 53.61 -30.69
N PHE A 111 24.88 52.48 -31.24
CA PHE A 111 23.53 51.97 -31.01
C PHE A 111 23.51 50.55 -30.44
N PHE A 112 24.49 49.71 -30.78
CA PHE A 112 24.52 48.29 -30.40
C PHE A 112 25.69 47.98 -29.47
N PRO A 113 25.61 46.90 -28.68
CA PRO A 113 26.73 46.39 -27.89
C PRO A 113 27.95 46.14 -28.79
N GLU A 114 29.15 46.35 -28.26
CA GLU A 114 30.41 46.32 -29.01
C GLU A 114 30.59 45.03 -29.84
N GLN A 115 30.24 43.87 -29.28
CA GLN A 115 30.36 42.59 -29.98
C GLN A 115 29.47 42.55 -31.23
N LEU A 116 28.20 42.92 -31.10
CA LEU A 116 27.23 42.92 -32.19
C LEU A 116 27.59 44.01 -33.26
N ALA A 117 28.03 45.19 -32.80
CA ALA A 117 28.49 46.24 -33.69
C ALA A 117 29.70 45.80 -34.52
N ARG A 118 30.65 45.02 -33.95
CA ARG A 118 31.79 44.43 -34.69
C ARG A 118 31.34 43.41 -35.73
N GLU A 119 30.33 42.59 -35.42
CA GLU A 119 29.74 41.63 -36.37
C GLU A 119 29.15 42.38 -37.57
N PHE A 120 28.34 43.42 -37.31
CA PHE A 120 27.77 44.25 -38.37
C PHE A 120 28.82 44.96 -39.21
N GLU A 121 29.88 45.50 -38.59
CA GLU A 121 30.99 46.17 -39.32
C GLU A 121 31.74 45.13 -40.17
N THR A 122 31.96 43.91 -39.69
CA THR A 122 32.64 42.87 -40.48
C THR A 122 31.86 42.54 -41.73
N ASP A 123 30.54 42.39 -41.62
CA ASP A 123 29.65 42.16 -42.75
C ASP A 123 29.59 43.32 -43.70
N ASP A 124 29.51 44.57 -43.20
CA ASP A 124 29.50 45.75 -43.98
C ASP A 124 30.79 45.89 -44.81
N ARG A 125 31.96 45.68 -44.19
CA ARG A 125 33.27 45.69 -44.88
C ARG A 125 33.36 44.56 -45.90
N ARG A 126 32.80 43.37 -45.64
CA ARG A 126 32.79 42.29 -46.64
C ARG A 126 31.98 42.64 -47.87
N VAL A 127 30.80 43.22 -47.71
CA VAL A 127 29.93 43.64 -48.80
C VAL A 127 30.63 44.74 -49.67
N ILE A 128 31.27 45.72 -49.00
CA ILE A 128 31.98 46.81 -49.69
C ILE A 128 33.23 46.29 -50.42
N ALA A 129 34.01 45.40 -49.78
CA ALA A 129 35.26 44.92 -50.36
C ALA A 129 35.06 43.92 -51.51
N ALA A 130 34.06 42.99 -51.35
CA ALA A 130 33.78 42.01 -52.39
C ALA A 130 32.92 42.54 -53.53
N GLY A 131 32.17 43.61 -53.31
CA GLY A 131 31.20 44.13 -54.29
C GLY A 131 30.00 43.19 -54.50
N GLU A 132 29.77 42.25 -53.60
CA GLU A 132 28.72 41.24 -53.66
C GLU A 132 27.70 41.48 -52.54
N SER A 133 26.44 41.17 -52.81
CA SER A 133 25.39 41.28 -51.84
C SER A 133 25.49 40.13 -50.81
N LEU A 134 25.22 40.42 -49.53
CA LEU A 134 25.14 39.47 -48.43
C LEU A 134 23.68 39.30 -48.05
N SER A 135 23.19 38.04 -48.04
CA SER A 135 21.90 37.66 -47.46
C SER A 135 22.15 36.78 -46.25
N LYS A 136 21.84 37.26 -45.06
CA LYS A 136 21.77 36.47 -43.82
C LYS A 136 20.32 36.18 -43.52
N ILE A 137 20.01 34.91 -43.35
CA ILE A 137 18.63 34.48 -43.17
C ILE A 137 18.05 34.98 -41.84
N THR A 138 18.84 34.99 -40.75
CA THR A 138 18.39 35.52 -39.44
C THR A 138 19.57 35.93 -38.56
N GLU A 139 19.50 37.12 -37.99
CA GLU A 139 20.41 37.60 -36.95
C GLU A 139 19.65 37.89 -35.67
N ARG A 140 20.25 37.55 -34.52
CA ARG A 140 19.69 37.92 -33.23
C ARG A 140 20.17 39.32 -32.86
N VAL A 141 19.26 40.26 -32.81
CA VAL A 141 19.53 41.64 -32.46
C VAL A 141 18.92 41.95 -31.10
N VAL A 142 19.69 42.59 -30.22
CA VAL A 142 19.20 43.04 -28.92
C VAL A 142 19.02 44.56 -29.00
N ASP A 143 17.80 45.03 -28.79
CA ASP A 143 17.51 46.46 -28.77
C ASP A 143 18.05 47.15 -27.50
N ARG A 144 17.99 48.48 -27.43
CA ARG A 144 18.44 49.23 -26.23
C ARG A 144 17.63 48.97 -24.98
N LYS A 145 16.42 48.39 -25.07
CA LYS A 145 15.56 48.02 -23.95
C LYS A 145 15.87 46.62 -23.44
N GLY A 146 16.76 45.87 -24.11
CA GLY A 146 17.12 44.50 -23.80
C GLY A 146 16.21 43.46 -24.45
N SER A 147 15.27 43.86 -25.32
CA SER A 147 14.39 42.92 -26.04
C SER A 147 15.17 42.26 -27.17
N VAL A 148 14.91 40.97 -27.36
CA VAL A 148 15.57 40.17 -28.40
C VAL A 148 14.69 40.14 -29.64
N HIS A 149 15.24 40.53 -30.76
CA HIS A 149 14.60 40.46 -32.07
C HIS A 149 15.38 39.55 -33.02
N TRP A 150 14.66 38.82 -33.84
CA TRP A 150 15.24 38.06 -34.94
C TRP A 150 15.04 38.86 -36.23
N VAL A 151 16.14 39.28 -36.86
CA VAL A 151 16.09 40.12 -38.06
C VAL A 151 16.68 39.37 -39.25
N ALA A 152 15.90 39.18 -40.29
CA ALA A 152 16.39 38.71 -41.58
C ALA A 152 17.02 39.88 -42.35
N THR A 153 18.34 39.85 -42.52
CA THR A 153 19.11 40.95 -43.04
C THR A 153 19.60 40.68 -44.48
N PHE A 154 19.44 41.65 -45.34
CA PHE A 154 20.04 41.72 -46.70
C PHE A 154 20.87 42.98 -46.81
N LYS A 155 22.12 42.83 -47.22
CA LYS A 155 23.03 43.95 -47.46
C LYS A 155 23.54 43.90 -48.88
N SER A 156 23.53 45.05 -49.61
CA SER A 156 23.99 45.13 -51.00
C SER A 156 24.90 46.36 -51.20
N PRO A 157 25.96 46.25 -52.00
CA PRO A 157 26.81 47.41 -52.31
C PRO A 157 26.03 48.52 -53.07
N LEU A 158 26.25 49.77 -52.68
CA LEU A 158 25.69 50.95 -53.33
C LEU A 158 26.72 51.52 -54.24
N HIS A 159 26.35 51.62 -55.52
CA HIS A 159 27.26 52.16 -56.58
C HIS A 159 26.97 53.61 -56.85
N GLY A 160 28.02 54.40 -56.95
CA GLY A 160 27.97 55.80 -57.40
C GLY A 160 27.84 55.98 -58.93
N PRO A 161 27.66 57.20 -59.43
CA PRO A 161 27.46 57.48 -60.86
C PRO A 161 28.60 57.00 -61.75
N LYS A 162 29.79 56.79 -61.22
CA LYS A 162 30.99 56.29 -61.92
C LYS A 162 31.20 54.79 -61.82
N GLY A 163 30.23 54.05 -61.26
CA GLY A 163 30.31 52.60 -61.04
C GLY A 163 31.17 52.14 -59.82
N ASN A 164 31.80 53.09 -59.12
CA ASN A 164 32.54 52.78 -57.86
C ASN A 164 31.59 52.58 -56.72
N ILE A 165 31.98 51.73 -55.77
CA ILE A 165 31.19 51.49 -54.53
C ILE A 165 31.38 52.72 -53.64
N ILE A 166 30.27 53.33 -53.25
CA ILE A 166 30.20 54.50 -52.36
C ILE A 166 29.62 54.19 -50.98
N GLY A 167 29.18 52.94 -50.75
CA GLY A 167 28.61 52.50 -49.50
C GLY A 167 27.83 51.17 -49.65
N LEU A 168 26.88 50.97 -48.80
CA LEU A 168 25.98 49.83 -48.86
C LEU A 168 24.53 50.24 -48.49
N ILE A 169 23.57 49.51 -48.97
CA ILE A 169 22.18 49.49 -48.48
C ILE A 169 21.90 48.22 -47.69
N GLY A 170 21.30 48.39 -46.54
CA GLY A 170 20.83 47.28 -45.71
C GLY A 170 19.30 47.30 -45.60
N ILE A 171 18.70 46.09 -45.67
CA ILE A 171 17.29 45.88 -45.50
C ILE A 171 17.17 44.76 -44.40
N GLY A 172 16.47 45.07 -43.30
CA GLY A 172 16.20 44.15 -42.22
C GLY A 172 14.70 43.94 -42.03
N ARG A 173 14.27 42.70 -41.99
CA ARG A 173 12.90 42.34 -41.69
C ARG A 173 12.84 41.67 -40.33
N ASP A 174 11.99 42.17 -39.43
CA ASP A 174 11.73 41.50 -38.17
C ASP A 174 10.92 40.22 -38.45
N VAL A 175 11.47 39.09 -38.04
CA VAL A 175 10.89 37.73 -38.17
C VAL A 175 10.71 37.08 -36.81
N THR A 176 10.69 37.84 -35.71
CA THR A 176 10.62 37.36 -34.33
C THR A 176 9.40 36.50 -34.12
N ASP A 177 8.20 36.97 -34.47
CA ASP A 177 6.94 36.24 -34.28
C ASP A 177 6.95 34.93 -35.08
N GLN A 178 7.48 34.93 -36.31
CA GLN A 178 7.61 33.73 -37.12
C GLN A 178 8.56 32.74 -36.46
N LYS A 179 9.71 33.18 -35.96
CA LYS A 179 10.69 32.32 -35.30
C LYS A 179 10.15 31.73 -34.01
N LEU A 180 9.49 32.52 -33.18
CA LEU A 180 8.86 32.03 -31.95
C LEU A 180 7.78 30.99 -32.24
N ALA A 181 6.96 31.21 -33.28
CA ALA A 181 5.94 30.21 -33.67
C ALA A 181 6.58 28.91 -34.22
N GLU A 182 7.67 29.02 -35.00
CA GLU A 182 8.42 27.85 -35.48
C GLU A 182 9.03 27.06 -34.31
N GLU A 183 9.66 27.72 -33.33
CA GLU A 183 10.26 27.12 -32.16
C GLU A 183 9.19 26.42 -31.27
N GLU A 184 8.04 27.06 -31.05
CA GLU A 184 6.95 26.45 -30.26
C GLU A 184 6.38 25.21 -30.95
N LEU A 185 6.16 25.28 -32.29
CA LEU A 185 5.70 24.12 -33.06
C LEU A 185 6.72 22.96 -33.02
N GLU A 186 8.01 23.27 -33.12
CA GLU A 186 9.07 22.25 -33.02
C GLU A 186 9.13 21.62 -31.63
N LYS A 187 8.94 22.42 -30.58
CA LYS A 187 8.85 21.97 -29.21
C LYS A 187 7.64 21.04 -28.98
N GLU A 188 6.46 21.43 -29.47
CA GLU A 188 5.27 20.56 -29.40
C GLU A 188 5.47 19.26 -30.16
N ARG A 189 6.06 19.30 -31.36
CA ARG A 189 6.39 18.09 -32.13
C ARG A 189 7.36 17.17 -31.38
N THR A 190 8.37 17.75 -30.74
CA THR A 190 9.37 17.01 -29.98
C THR A 190 8.73 16.31 -28.80
N LEU A 191 7.87 16.99 -28.04
CA LEU A 191 7.11 16.41 -26.92
C LEU A 191 6.19 15.28 -27.39
N LEU A 192 5.41 15.50 -28.45
CA LEU A 192 4.53 14.47 -29.00
C LEU A 192 5.33 13.24 -29.46
N ASN A 193 6.44 13.43 -30.16
CA ASN A 193 7.29 12.34 -30.61
C ASN A 193 7.92 11.58 -29.44
N ALA A 194 8.31 12.26 -28.37
CA ALA A 194 8.79 11.61 -27.15
C ALA A 194 7.71 10.73 -26.51
N LEU A 195 6.48 11.22 -26.38
CA LEU A 195 5.35 10.43 -25.88
C LEU A 195 5.08 9.20 -26.76
N MET A 196 5.01 9.38 -28.08
CA MET A 196 4.76 8.31 -29.05
C MET A 196 5.88 7.26 -29.07
N LYS A 197 7.09 7.60 -28.66
CA LYS A 197 8.23 6.69 -28.62
C LYS A 197 8.38 5.95 -27.31
N THR A 198 7.98 6.57 -26.18
CA THR A 198 8.33 6.06 -24.85
C THR A 198 7.17 5.39 -24.10
N ILE A 199 5.91 5.71 -24.42
CA ILE A 199 4.75 5.12 -23.74
C ILE A 199 4.64 3.64 -24.13
N PRO A 200 4.61 2.72 -23.14
CA PRO A 200 4.53 1.28 -23.40
C PRO A 200 3.12 0.81 -23.79
N ASP A 201 2.08 1.58 -23.47
CA ASP A 201 0.71 1.31 -23.91
C ASP A 201 0.59 1.53 -25.40
N TYR A 202 -0.27 0.79 -26.09
CA TYR A 202 -0.49 0.94 -27.52
C TYR A 202 -1.35 2.16 -27.81
N ILE A 203 -0.82 3.13 -28.54
CA ILE A 203 -1.52 4.35 -28.96
C ILE A 203 -1.71 4.29 -30.45
N TYR A 204 -2.93 4.52 -30.90
CA TYR A 204 -3.26 4.55 -32.31
C TYR A 204 -4.30 5.62 -32.65
N PHE A 205 -4.20 6.12 -33.88
CA PHE A 205 -5.12 7.08 -34.47
C PHE A 205 -5.67 6.48 -35.76
N LYS A 206 -6.98 6.59 -35.98
CA LYS A 206 -7.66 6.09 -37.16
C LYS A 206 -8.55 7.15 -37.80
N ASP A 207 -8.74 7.04 -39.10
CA ASP A 207 -9.67 7.88 -39.84
C ASP A 207 -11.14 7.47 -39.63
N THR A 208 -12.07 8.18 -40.28
CA THR A 208 -13.51 7.89 -40.24
C THR A 208 -13.91 6.56 -40.90
N HIS A 209 -12.97 5.87 -41.54
CA HIS A 209 -13.15 4.53 -42.17
C HIS A 209 -12.42 3.44 -41.38
N SER A 210 -12.04 3.73 -40.10
CA SER A 210 -11.30 2.81 -39.22
C SER A 210 -9.93 2.37 -39.76
N ARG A 211 -9.30 3.19 -40.61
CA ARG A 211 -7.96 2.94 -41.11
C ARG A 211 -6.95 3.64 -40.22
N PHE A 212 -5.87 2.98 -39.90
CA PHE A 212 -4.79 3.57 -39.11
C PHE A 212 -4.16 4.78 -39.84
N ILE A 213 -4.10 5.91 -39.16
CA ILE A 213 -3.36 7.11 -39.54
C ILE A 213 -1.96 7.08 -38.94
N ARG A 214 -1.88 6.71 -37.66
CA ARG A 214 -0.63 6.71 -36.91
C ARG A 214 -0.71 5.75 -35.74
N VAL A 215 0.42 5.13 -35.38
CA VAL A 215 0.59 4.36 -34.14
C VAL A 215 1.86 4.80 -33.42
N ASN A 216 1.96 4.45 -32.14
CA ASN A 216 3.20 4.66 -31.39
C ASN A 216 4.21 3.51 -31.59
N GLN A 217 5.42 3.68 -31.05
CA GLN A 217 6.49 2.70 -31.20
C GLN A 217 6.10 1.35 -30.56
N ALA A 218 5.45 1.35 -29.39
CA ALA A 218 5.07 0.11 -28.69
C ALA A 218 4.14 -0.78 -29.55
N LEU A 219 3.14 -0.21 -30.21
CA LEU A 219 2.29 -0.97 -31.11
C LEU A 219 3.04 -1.41 -32.39
N SER A 220 3.86 -0.53 -32.96
CA SER A 220 4.70 -0.87 -34.12
C SER A 220 5.62 -2.08 -33.83
N ASP A 221 6.29 -2.07 -32.69
CA ASP A 221 7.17 -3.17 -32.25
C ASP A 221 6.38 -4.48 -32.05
N ARG A 222 5.17 -4.39 -31.46
CA ARG A 222 4.31 -5.56 -31.21
C ARG A 222 3.88 -6.26 -32.50
N ILE A 223 3.58 -5.52 -33.54
CA ILE A 223 3.16 -6.05 -34.85
C ILE A 223 4.34 -6.29 -35.81
N GLY A 224 5.57 -6.02 -35.37
CA GLY A 224 6.78 -6.30 -36.13
C GLY A 224 7.01 -5.40 -37.33
N LEU A 225 6.56 -4.13 -37.28
CA LEU A 225 6.84 -3.15 -38.32
C LEU A 225 8.24 -2.57 -38.16
N ILE A 226 8.91 -2.26 -39.27
CA ILE A 226 10.22 -1.57 -39.27
C ILE A 226 10.05 -0.13 -38.80
N SER A 227 8.92 0.50 -39.15
CA SER A 227 8.59 1.86 -38.70
C SER A 227 7.08 2.02 -38.47
N PRO A 228 6.67 2.91 -37.54
CA PRO A 228 5.25 3.19 -37.27
C PRO A 228 4.45 3.65 -38.51
N GLY A 229 5.08 4.21 -39.52
CA GLY A 229 4.43 4.68 -40.73
C GLY A 229 3.93 3.59 -41.67
N GLU A 230 4.42 2.36 -41.54
CA GLU A 230 4.01 1.24 -42.39
C GLU A 230 2.57 0.75 -42.11
N ILE A 231 1.97 1.22 -41.03
CA ILE A 231 0.59 0.89 -40.64
C ILE A 231 -0.45 1.73 -41.40
N GLU A 232 -0.03 2.86 -41.96
CA GLU A 232 -0.94 3.85 -42.55
C GLU A 232 -1.86 3.21 -43.60
N GLY A 233 -3.15 3.45 -43.49
CA GLY A 233 -4.19 2.91 -44.38
C GLY A 233 -4.63 1.49 -44.12
N LYS A 234 -3.93 0.72 -43.23
CA LYS A 234 -4.36 -0.63 -42.82
C LYS A 234 -5.50 -0.54 -41.81
N THR A 235 -6.15 -1.68 -41.58
CA THR A 235 -7.27 -1.84 -40.63
C THR A 235 -6.96 -2.93 -39.60
N ASP A 236 -7.79 -3.08 -38.57
CA ASP A 236 -7.64 -4.17 -37.59
C ASP A 236 -7.69 -5.57 -38.22
N PHE A 237 -8.39 -5.73 -39.35
CA PHE A 237 -8.47 -6.98 -40.07
C PHE A 237 -7.11 -7.48 -40.60
N GLU A 238 -6.12 -6.62 -40.74
CA GLU A 238 -4.77 -7.03 -41.10
C GLU A 238 -3.94 -7.46 -39.87
N LEU A 239 -4.31 -7.06 -38.66
CA LEU A 239 -3.54 -7.27 -37.43
C LEU A 239 -4.09 -8.41 -36.57
N PHE A 240 -5.40 -8.47 -36.42
CA PHE A 240 -6.09 -9.36 -35.50
C PHE A 240 -6.86 -10.46 -36.25
N THR A 241 -7.43 -11.41 -35.51
CA THR A 241 -8.42 -12.35 -36.07
C THR A 241 -9.67 -11.60 -36.49
N GLU A 242 -10.43 -12.21 -37.42
CA GLU A 242 -11.64 -11.59 -37.98
C GLU A 242 -12.68 -11.24 -36.90
N GLU A 243 -12.83 -12.12 -35.89
CA GLU A 243 -13.75 -11.92 -34.77
C GLU A 243 -13.38 -10.67 -33.95
N HIS A 244 -12.12 -10.54 -33.56
CA HIS A 244 -11.65 -9.37 -32.78
C HIS A 244 -11.67 -8.08 -33.61
N ALA A 245 -11.28 -8.16 -34.88
CA ALA A 245 -11.31 -7.03 -35.80
C ALA A 245 -12.73 -6.49 -36.03
N GLN A 246 -13.70 -7.38 -36.11
CA GLN A 246 -15.12 -7.03 -36.26
C GLN A 246 -15.64 -6.29 -35.01
N GLU A 247 -15.34 -6.80 -33.81
CA GLU A 247 -15.70 -6.12 -32.55
C GLU A 247 -15.07 -4.74 -32.46
N ALA A 248 -13.78 -4.63 -32.80
CA ALA A 248 -13.06 -3.35 -32.79
C ALA A 248 -13.69 -2.34 -33.76
N PHE A 249 -14.10 -2.79 -34.94
CA PHE A 249 -14.76 -1.96 -35.95
C PHE A 249 -16.16 -1.50 -35.50
N GLU A 250 -16.94 -2.37 -34.88
CA GLU A 250 -18.27 -2.04 -34.36
C GLU A 250 -18.16 -1.02 -33.20
N ASP A 251 -17.18 -1.18 -32.34
CA ASP A 251 -16.90 -0.22 -31.26
C ASP A 251 -16.55 1.16 -31.85
N GLU A 252 -15.68 1.23 -32.85
CA GLU A 252 -15.29 2.48 -33.50
C GLU A 252 -16.47 3.14 -34.23
N LYS A 253 -17.26 2.35 -34.96
CA LYS A 253 -18.47 2.82 -35.61
C LYS A 253 -19.44 3.44 -34.59
N ARG A 254 -19.68 2.76 -33.47
CA ARG A 254 -20.55 3.27 -32.41
C ARG A 254 -20.03 4.56 -31.80
N ILE A 255 -18.71 4.67 -31.57
CA ILE A 255 -18.09 5.89 -31.05
C ILE A 255 -18.29 7.05 -32.02
N MET A 256 -18.09 6.81 -33.32
CA MET A 256 -18.21 7.86 -34.34
C MET A 256 -19.67 8.25 -34.62
N GLU A 257 -20.63 7.31 -34.53
CA GLU A 257 -22.05 7.60 -34.76
C GLU A 257 -22.76 8.22 -33.54
N LEU A 258 -22.41 7.77 -32.32
CA LEU A 258 -23.11 8.14 -31.10
C LEU A 258 -22.37 9.14 -30.21
N ASP A 259 -21.14 9.48 -30.57
CA ASP A 259 -20.25 10.33 -29.77
C ASP A 259 -20.06 9.82 -28.32
N GLN A 260 -20.03 8.50 -28.15
CA GLN A 260 -19.89 7.86 -26.85
C GLN A 260 -18.53 7.20 -26.73
N PRO A 261 -17.60 7.74 -25.93
CA PRO A 261 -16.30 7.14 -25.73
C PRO A 261 -16.42 5.80 -25.01
N ILE A 262 -15.53 4.87 -25.32
CA ILE A 262 -15.31 3.63 -24.58
C ILE A 262 -14.10 3.86 -23.68
N ILE A 263 -14.25 3.60 -22.38
CA ILE A 263 -13.19 3.82 -21.41
C ILE A 263 -12.93 2.54 -20.63
N GLY A 264 -11.69 2.05 -20.68
CA GLY A 264 -11.21 0.94 -19.87
C GLY A 264 -11.93 -0.39 -20.13
N LYS A 265 -12.42 -0.63 -21.37
CA LYS A 265 -12.99 -1.92 -21.76
C LYS A 265 -11.90 -2.99 -21.68
N GLU A 266 -12.10 -3.97 -20.81
CA GLU A 266 -11.22 -5.13 -20.77
C GLU A 266 -11.65 -6.13 -21.85
N GLU A 267 -10.72 -6.46 -22.73
CA GLU A 267 -10.98 -7.37 -23.86
C GLU A 267 -9.82 -8.33 -24.07
N LYS A 268 -10.15 -9.48 -24.65
CA LYS A 268 -9.18 -10.51 -25.02
C LYS A 268 -8.82 -10.34 -26.48
N GLU A 269 -7.61 -9.88 -26.74
CA GLU A 269 -7.09 -9.71 -28.09
C GLU A 269 -6.50 -11.03 -28.61
N THR A 270 -6.95 -11.47 -29.77
CA THR A 270 -6.37 -12.61 -30.46
C THR A 270 -5.67 -12.13 -31.72
N TRP A 271 -4.35 -12.16 -31.70
CA TRP A 271 -3.49 -11.70 -32.77
C TRP A 271 -3.38 -12.75 -33.89
N LYS A 272 -3.03 -12.33 -35.10
CA LYS A 272 -2.88 -13.26 -36.25
C LYS A 272 -1.75 -14.29 -36.06
N ASP A 273 -0.77 -14.00 -35.25
CA ASP A 273 0.29 -14.93 -34.87
C ASP A 273 -0.16 -16.03 -33.88
N GLY A 274 -1.44 -16.00 -33.49
CA GLY A 274 -2.05 -16.92 -32.53
C GLY A 274 -1.80 -16.57 -31.07
N GLN A 275 -1.07 -15.50 -30.78
CA GLN A 275 -0.87 -15.03 -29.42
C GLN A 275 -2.15 -14.39 -28.87
N ILE A 276 -2.42 -14.62 -27.61
CA ILE A 276 -3.57 -14.07 -26.90
C ILE A 276 -3.04 -13.12 -25.82
N THR A 277 -3.57 -11.91 -25.81
CA THR A 277 -3.31 -10.90 -24.78
C THR A 277 -4.62 -10.38 -24.20
N TRP A 278 -4.54 -9.86 -22.97
CA TRP A 278 -5.63 -9.08 -22.39
C TRP A 278 -5.27 -7.62 -22.44
N SER A 279 -6.17 -6.81 -22.93
CA SER A 279 -6.01 -5.35 -23.02
C SER A 279 -7.10 -4.63 -22.25
N SER A 280 -6.73 -3.50 -21.65
CA SER A 280 -7.67 -2.49 -21.19
C SER A 280 -7.65 -1.34 -22.19
N THR A 281 -8.71 -1.24 -23.00
CA THR A 281 -8.79 -0.35 -24.17
C THR A 281 -9.72 0.82 -23.89
N SER A 282 -9.24 2.02 -24.20
CA SER A 282 -10.04 3.23 -24.26
C SER A 282 -10.01 3.77 -25.67
N LYS A 283 -11.19 4.05 -26.24
CA LYS A 283 -11.35 4.62 -27.60
C LYS A 283 -12.21 5.88 -27.51
N LEU A 284 -11.75 6.95 -28.14
CA LEU A 284 -12.40 8.26 -28.12
C LEU A 284 -12.53 8.82 -29.55
N PRO A 285 -13.57 9.61 -29.82
CA PRO A 285 -13.70 10.32 -31.09
C PRO A 285 -12.65 11.43 -31.19
N MET A 286 -12.20 11.70 -32.40
CA MET A 286 -11.20 12.74 -32.70
C MET A 286 -11.82 13.81 -33.60
N TYR A 287 -11.62 15.09 -33.23
CA TYR A 287 -12.17 16.26 -33.94
C TYR A 287 -11.08 17.17 -34.41
N ASN A 288 -11.33 17.89 -35.52
CA ASN A 288 -10.48 18.97 -35.96
C ASN A 288 -10.80 20.29 -35.21
N SER A 289 -10.06 21.34 -35.53
CA SER A 289 -10.23 22.67 -34.92
C SER A 289 -11.60 23.35 -35.23
N ARG A 290 -12.37 22.81 -36.19
CA ARG A 290 -13.71 23.27 -36.53
C ARG A 290 -14.81 22.47 -35.83
N GLY A 291 -14.44 21.45 -35.01
CA GLY A 291 -15.38 20.56 -34.34
C GLY A 291 -15.94 19.46 -35.25
N GLU A 292 -15.37 19.20 -36.42
CA GLU A 292 -15.76 18.15 -37.32
C GLU A 292 -15.06 16.84 -36.94
N LEU A 293 -15.80 15.73 -36.92
CA LEU A 293 -15.26 14.39 -36.62
C LEU A 293 -14.27 13.99 -37.73
N THR A 294 -13.05 13.67 -37.35
CA THR A 294 -11.97 13.26 -38.27
C THR A 294 -11.56 11.80 -38.09
N GLY A 295 -12.08 11.12 -37.07
CA GLY A 295 -11.76 9.73 -36.79
C GLY A 295 -11.83 9.38 -35.32
N SER A 296 -11.02 8.43 -34.90
CA SER A 296 -10.90 8.01 -33.51
C SER A 296 -9.44 7.89 -33.09
N PHE A 297 -9.20 7.95 -31.78
CA PHE A 297 -7.92 7.53 -31.22
C PHE A 297 -8.16 6.56 -30.06
N GLY A 298 -7.23 5.64 -29.89
CA GLY A 298 -7.31 4.64 -28.87
C GLY A 298 -6.00 4.50 -28.09
N LEU A 299 -6.18 4.04 -26.86
CA LEU A 299 -5.12 3.64 -25.95
C LEU A 299 -5.46 2.24 -25.43
N SER A 300 -4.60 1.27 -25.72
CA SER A 300 -4.74 -0.10 -25.22
C SER A 300 -3.55 -0.47 -24.36
N ARG A 301 -3.84 -0.78 -23.09
CA ARG A 301 -2.83 -1.24 -22.12
C ARG A 301 -2.87 -2.75 -22.04
N ASN A 302 -1.72 -3.40 -22.23
CA ASN A 302 -1.60 -4.83 -22.01
C ASN A 302 -1.70 -5.14 -20.51
N ILE A 303 -2.76 -5.87 -20.12
CA ILE A 303 -3.04 -6.29 -18.73
C ILE A 303 -2.93 -7.82 -18.57
N THR A 304 -2.30 -8.52 -19.52
CA THR A 304 -2.19 -9.99 -19.50
C THR A 304 -1.54 -10.48 -18.22
N GLN A 305 -0.40 -9.91 -17.85
CA GLN A 305 0.30 -10.26 -16.61
C GLN A 305 -0.58 -10.00 -15.37
N GLN A 306 -1.29 -8.88 -15.35
CA GLN A 306 -2.21 -8.56 -14.25
C GLN A 306 -3.34 -9.58 -14.13
N LYS A 307 -3.92 -10.04 -15.25
CA LYS A 307 -4.95 -11.07 -15.27
C LYS A 307 -4.43 -12.42 -14.81
N GLU A 308 -3.26 -12.83 -15.27
CA GLU A 308 -2.61 -14.07 -14.84
C GLU A 308 -2.31 -14.06 -13.33
N ASP A 309 -1.81 -12.93 -12.81
CA ASP A 309 -1.53 -12.79 -11.39
C ASP A 309 -2.82 -12.80 -10.55
N GLN A 310 -3.91 -12.19 -11.03
CA GLN A 310 -5.22 -12.26 -10.38
C GLN A 310 -5.75 -13.70 -10.31
N ILE A 311 -5.66 -14.47 -11.41
CA ILE A 311 -6.08 -15.87 -11.44
C ILE A 311 -5.24 -16.70 -10.47
N ARG A 312 -3.91 -16.53 -10.49
CA ARG A 312 -2.98 -17.23 -9.60
C ARG A 312 -3.25 -16.94 -8.13
N LEU A 313 -3.51 -15.67 -7.81
CA LEU A 313 -3.84 -15.24 -6.45
C LEU A 313 -5.17 -15.84 -5.97
N ALA A 314 -6.19 -15.86 -6.83
CA ALA A 314 -7.49 -16.46 -6.52
C ALA A 314 -7.37 -17.98 -6.27
N GLU A 315 -6.58 -18.69 -7.09
CA GLU A 315 -6.29 -20.11 -6.89
C GLU A 315 -5.54 -20.39 -5.59
N PHE A 316 -4.54 -19.56 -5.28
CA PHE A 316 -3.80 -19.67 -4.04
C PHE A 316 -4.71 -19.44 -2.82
N ALA A 317 -5.53 -18.40 -2.84
CA ALA A 317 -6.49 -18.10 -1.78
C ALA A 317 -7.49 -19.25 -1.57
N ARG A 318 -7.98 -19.87 -2.67
CA ARG A 318 -8.87 -21.04 -2.59
C ARG A 318 -8.18 -22.24 -1.95
N LYS A 319 -6.97 -22.58 -2.39
CA LYS A 319 -6.20 -23.71 -1.83
C LYS A 319 -5.89 -23.50 -0.34
N THR A 320 -5.51 -22.28 0.04
CA THR A 320 -5.24 -21.93 1.45
C THR A 320 -6.50 -22.08 2.30
N LYS A 321 -7.66 -21.62 1.79
CA LYS A 321 -8.94 -21.79 2.50
C LYS A 321 -9.31 -23.25 2.69
N GLU A 322 -9.17 -24.08 1.66
CA GLU A 322 -9.43 -25.52 1.74
C GLU A 322 -8.49 -26.22 2.73
N MET A 323 -7.22 -25.82 2.76
CA MET A 323 -6.26 -26.38 3.71
C MET A 323 -6.60 -25.98 5.16
N ASN A 324 -6.94 -24.71 5.40
CA ASN A 324 -7.34 -24.24 6.73
C ASN A 324 -8.58 -24.99 7.26
N ILE A 325 -9.60 -25.21 6.40
CA ILE A 325 -10.78 -25.98 6.80
C ILE A 325 -10.38 -27.40 7.25
N ARG A 326 -9.49 -28.07 6.53
CA ARG A 326 -9.01 -29.42 6.92
C ARG A 326 -8.24 -29.40 8.23
N ILE A 327 -7.38 -28.41 8.43
CA ILE A 327 -6.63 -28.24 9.69
C ILE A 327 -7.61 -28.04 10.85
N ASP A 328 -8.64 -27.20 10.68
CA ASP A 328 -9.64 -26.95 11.71
C ASP A 328 -10.45 -28.22 12.04
N GLU A 329 -10.81 -29.04 11.02
CA GLU A 329 -11.47 -30.34 11.21
C GLU A 329 -10.58 -31.32 11.97
N ASP A 330 -9.29 -31.44 11.61
CA ASP A 330 -8.33 -32.32 12.30
C ASP A 330 -8.10 -31.88 13.76
N LEU A 331 -8.00 -30.57 14.00
CA LEU A 331 -7.87 -30.00 15.35
C LEU A 331 -9.13 -30.22 16.19
N ALA A 332 -10.32 -30.10 15.60
CA ALA A 332 -11.57 -30.40 16.32
C ALA A 332 -11.64 -31.85 16.74
N LEU A 333 -11.23 -32.79 15.87
CA LEU A 333 -11.16 -34.22 16.22
C LEU A 333 -10.11 -34.48 17.31
N ALA A 334 -8.94 -33.86 17.25
CA ALA A 334 -7.92 -33.96 18.28
C ALA A 334 -8.42 -33.45 19.65
N ALA A 335 -9.18 -32.33 19.65
CA ALA A 335 -9.82 -31.78 20.84
C ALA A 335 -10.84 -32.74 21.46
N GLU A 336 -11.65 -33.40 20.63
CA GLU A 336 -12.62 -34.41 21.11
C GLU A 336 -11.91 -35.60 21.73
N LEU A 337 -10.85 -36.12 21.10
CA LEU A 337 -10.02 -37.18 21.65
C LEU A 337 -9.38 -36.76 22.97
N GLN A 338 -8.82 -35.55 23.07
CA GLN A 338 -8.20 -35.07 24.31
C GLN A 338 -9.23 -34.94 25.45
N ARG A 339 -10.43 -34.41 25.17
CA ARG A 339 -11.52 -34.36 26.17
C ARG A 339 -11.90 -35.73 26.68
N SER A 340 -11.81 -36.78 25.86
CA SER A 340 -12.07 -38.15 26.30
C SER A 340 -11.02 -38.70 27.29
N PHE A 341 -9.88 -38.00 27.45
CA PHE A 341 -8.87 -38.35 28.44
C PHE A 341 -9.24 -37.88 29.84
N LEU A 342 -10.03 -36.83 29.94
CA LEU A 342 -10.51 -36.31 31.22
C LEU A 342 -11.63 -37.23 31.77
N PRO A 343 -11.74 -37.39 33.11
CA PRO A 343 -12.78 -38.22 33.69
C PRO A 343 -14.18 -37.61 33.43
N SER A 344 -15.05 -38.40 32.83
CA SER A 344 -16.48 -38.07 32.68
C SER A 344 -17.25 -38.30 33.97
N GLU A 345 -16.79 -39.29 34.80
CA GLU A 345 -17.33 -39.64 36.10
C GLU A 345 -16.18 -39.82 37.09
N TYR A 346 -16.42 -39.48 38.33
CA TYR A 346 -15.45 -39.65 39.41
C TYR A 346 -15.72 -40.90 40.23
N PRO A 347 -14.66 -41.58 40.75
CA PRO A 347 -14.82 -42.69 41.64
C PRO A 347 -15.45 -42.24 42.96
N THR A 348 -16.19 -43.15 43.62
CA THR A 348 -16.76 -42.99 44.97
C THR A 348 -15.90 -43.69 46.01
N PHE A 349 -15.91 -43.17 47.23
CA PHE A 349 -15.10 -43.71 48.35
C PHE A 349 -15.97 -43.93 49.57
N PRO A 350 -16.24 -45.21 49.98
CA PRO A 350 -15.83 -46.40 49.25
C PRO A 350 -16.53 -46.61 47.92
N GLU A 351 -16.04 -47.50 47.07
CA GLU A 351 -16.59 -47.75 45.73
C GLU A 351 -18.08 -48.10 45.72
N SER A 352 -18.51 -48.78 46.84
CA SER A 352 -19.91 -49.13 47.05
C SER A 352 -20.82 -47.96 47.44
N ALA A 353 -20.28 -46.81 47.78
CA ALA A 353 -21.07 -45.65 48.20
C ALA A 353 -21.75 -44.96 47.00
N GLY A 354 -22.94 -44.39 47.23
CA GLY A 354 -23.55 -43.49 46.27
C GLY A 354 -22.74 -42.17 46.13
N VAL A 355 -22.87 -41.51 45.05
CA VAL A 355 -22.13 -40.25 44.77
C VAL A 355 -22.29 -39.22 45.89
N TYR A 356 -23.47 -39.12 46.50
CA TYR A 356 -23.75 -38.20 47.61
C TYR A 356 -23.21 -38.69 48.95
N GLU A 357 -22.93 -40.01 49.08
CA GLU A 357 -22.44 -40.67 50.27
C GLU A 357 -20.92 -40.85 50.26
N SER A 358 -20.26 -40.54 49.17
CA SER A 358 -18.80 -40.66 49.04
C SER A 358 -18.07 -39.79 50.07
N GLY A 359 -17.01 -40.33 50.68
CA GLY A 359 -16.12 -39.56 51.56
C GLY A 359 -15.27 -38.50 50.86
N LEU A 360 -15.04 -38.70 49.58
CA LEU A 360 -14.41 -37.70 48.72
C LEU A 360 -15.38 -37.28 47.62
N ARG A 361 -15.35 -35.97 47.27
CA ARG A 361 -16.07 -35.45 46.11
C ARG A 361 -15.10 -34.64 45.27
N PHE A 362 -15.18 -34.81 43.95
CA PHE A 362 -14.33 -34.14 42.97
C PHE A 362 -15.17 -33.25 42.08
N ALA A 363 -14.56 -32.13 41.64
CA ALA A 363 -15.10 -31.27 40.60
C ALA A 363 -13.94 -30.64 39.85
N HIS A 364 -14.12 -30.34 38.58
CA HIS A 364 -13.10 -29.67 37.79
C HIS A 364 -13.67 -28.57 36.92
N TYR A 365 -12.81 -27.64 36.56
CA TYR A 365 -13.00 -26.69 35.48
C TYR A 365 -11.83 -26.85 34.53
N TYR A 366 -12.10 -26.95 33.22
CA TYR A 366 -11.08 -27.07 32.17
C TYR A 366 -11.46 -26.21 31.01
N GLN A 367 -10.56 -25.29 30.64
CA GLN A 367 -10.70 -24.41 29.49
C GLN A 367 -9.35 -24.30 28.78
N PRO A 368 -9.17 -24.95 27.62
CA PRO A 368 -7.96 -24.76 26.81
C PRO A 368 -7.95 -23.37 26.17
N SER A 369 -6.77 -22.83 25.98
CA SER A 369 -6.52 -21.53 25.31
C SER A 369 -6.74 -21.62 23.79
N GLY A 370 -6.53 -22.79 23.23
CA GLY A 370 -6.72 -23.14 21.82
C GLY A 370 -7.69 -24.30 21.58
N PRO A 371 -7.71 -24.88 20.38
CA PRO A 371 -8.50 -26.07 20.10
C PRO A 371 -8.11 -27.27 21.00
N VAL A 372 -6.83 -27.43 21.29
CA VAL A 372 -6.24 -28.46 22.14
C VAL A 372 -5.31 -27.83 23.17
N GLY A 373 -5.19 -28.38 24.36
CA GLY A 373 -4.45 -27.83 25.48
C GLY A 373 -3.28 -28.69 25.96
N GLY A 374 -2.41 -28.10 26.81
CA GLY A 374 -1.32 -28.76 27.54
C GLY A 374 -1.72 -29.34 28.88
N ASP A 375 -2.81 -28.85 29.47
CA ASP A 375 -3.29 -29.26 30.77
C ASP A 375 -3.91 -30.65 30.74
N PHE A 376 -3.60 -31.45 31.78
CA PHE A 376 -4.19 -32.76 31.94
C PHE A 376 -4.28 -33.14 33.43
N PHE A 377 -5.39 -33.76 33.82
CA PHE A 377 -5.53 -34.31 35.17
C PHE A 377 -6.12 -35.72 35.16
N SER A 378 -5.89 -36.44 36.27
CA SER A 378 -6.42 -37.80 36.49
C SER A 378 -6.80 -38.00 37.95
N VAL A 379 -7.89 -38.70 38.18
CA VAL A 379 -8.34 -39.15 39.50
C VAL A 379 -8.56 -40.64 39.45
N ARG A 380 -7.92 -41.41 40.34
CA ARG A 380 -7.98 -42.87 40.37
C ARG A 380 -8.17 -43.41 41.79
N PRO A 381 -9.01 -44.40 41.99
CA PRO A 381 -9.06 -45.09 43.26
C PRO A 381 -7.85 -46.02 43.44
N LEU A 382 -7.20 -45.97 44.59
CA LEU A 382 -6.18 -46.94 45.01
C LEU A 382 -6.74 -47.98 45.98
N SER A 383 -7.75 -47.58 46.74
CA SER A 383 -8.53 -48.44 47.65
C SER A 383 -9.87 -47.78 47.94
N ASP A 384 -10.72 -48.43 48.71
CA ASP A 384 -11.99 -47.87 49.18
C ASP A 384 -11.88 -46.57 49.97
N THR A 385 -10.70 -46.27 50.50
CA THR A 385 -10.45 -45.06 51.31
C THR A 385 -9.38 -44.14 50.70
N THR A 386 -8.78 -44.53 49.59
CA THR A 386 -7.59 -43.82 49.07
C THR A 386 -7.74 -43.43 47.58
N ALA A 387 -7.63 -42.17 47.29
CA ALA A 387 -7.63 -41.61 45.93
C ALA A 387 -6.23 -41.10 45.52
N ALA A 388 -5.79 -41.45 44.33
CA ALA A 388 -4.64 -40.81 43.68
C ALA A 388 -5.13 -39.74 42.69
N ILE A 389 -4.58 -38.57 42.81
CA ILE A 389 -4.89 -37.38 42.00
C ILE A 389 -3.60 -36.91 41.33
N PHE A 390 -3.67 -36.56 40.06
CA PHE A 390 -2.57 -36.02 39.29
C PHE A 390 -3.07 -34.85 38.46
N LEU A 391 -2.31 -33.74 38.46
CA LEU A 391 -2.52 -32.60 37.58
C LEU A 391 -1.18 -32.21 36.98
N CYS A 392 -1.15 -31.93 35.71
CA CYS A 392 0.05 -31.41 35.03
C CYS A 392 -0.31 -30.39 33.94
N ASP A 393 0.67 -29.55 33.65
CA ASP A 393 0.69 -28.66 32.52
C ASP A 393 1.95 -28.89 31.70
N VAL A 394 1.78 -28.99 30.37
CA VAL A 394 2.87 -29.19 29.40
C VAL A 394 3.27 -27.85 28.80
N MET A 395 4.52 -27.49 28.95
CA MET A 395 5.07 -26.27 28.39
C MET A 395 4.54 -25.97 27.00
N GLY A 396 3.91 -24.77 26.82
CA GLY A 396 3.38 -24.26 25.57
C GLY A 396 1.98 -24.82 25.26
N HIS A 397 1.41 -24.37 24.16
CA HIS A 397 0.03 -24.70 23.79
C HIS A 397 -0.07 -25.35 22.40
N GLY A 398 -1.21 -25.96 22.11
CA GLY A 398 -1.54 -26.52 20.80
C GLY A 398 -1.16 -28.00 20.66
N VAL A 399 -0.94 -28.45 19.42
CA VAL A 399 -0.82 -29.88 19.08
C VAL A 399 0.37 -30.56 19.76
N ARG A 400 1.49 -29.83 19.93
CA ARG A 400 2.69 -30.42 20.58
C ARG A 400 2.44 -30.75 22.03
N SER A 401 1.88 -29.82 22.81
CA SER A 401 1.53 -30.04 24.20
C SER A 401 0.46 -31.13 24.34
N ALA A 402 -0.56 -31.14 23.48
CA ALA A 402 -1.59 -32.17 23.45
C ALA A 402 -1.04 -33.59 23.18
N LEU A 403 0.00 -33.75 22.37
CA LEU A 403 0.67 -35.03 22.18
C LEU A 403 1.40 -35.49 23.45
N VAL A 404 2.03 -34.55 24.16
CA VAL A 404 2.70 -34.87 25.44
C VAL A 404 1.68 -35.22 26.52
N THR A 405 0.50 -34.58 26.55
CA THR A 405 -0.58 -35.01 27.50
C THR A 405 -1.02 -36.46 27.27
N ALA A 406 -1.07 -36.94 26.03
CA ALA A 406 -1.33 -38.33 25.72
C ALA A 406 -0.22 -39.29 26.27
N ILE A 407 1.05 -38.84 26.18
CA ILE A 407 2.17 -39.57 26.79
C ILE A 407 2.01 -39.59 28.33
N MET A 408 1.71 -38.43 28.94
CA MET A 408 1.49 -38.34 30.40
C MET A 408 0.38 -39.26 30.85
N ARG A 409 -0.76 -39.34 30.15
CA ARG A 409 -1.85 -40.28 30.44
C ARG A 409 -1.37 -41.73 30.44
N THR A 410 -0.54 -42.11 29.49
CA THR A 410 0.02 -43.46 29.38
C THR A 410 0.95 -43.73 30.57
N LEU A 411 1.84 -42.79 30.89
CA LEU A 411 2.77 -42.92 32.02
C LEU A 411 2.04 -43.05 33.37
N ILE A 412 0.96 -42.29 33.60
CA ILE A 412 0.13 -42.37 34.80
C ILE A 412 -0.51 -43.76 34.90
N THR A 413 -0.94 -44.35 33.78
CA THR A 413 -1.52 -45.69 33.77
C THR A 413 -0.49 -46.74 34.10
N ASP A 414 0.69 -46.68 33.49
CA ASP A 414 1.79 -47.62 33.72
C ASP A 414 2.38 -47.54 35.14
N LEU A 415 2.38 -46.34 35.74
CA LEU A 415 2.93 -46.10 37.07
C LEU A 415 1.87 -46.20 38.18
N SER A 416 0.62 -46.53 37.84
CA SER A 416 -0.45 -46.68 38.86
C SER A 416 -0.11 -47.61 40.05
N PRO A 417 0.67 -48.70 39.90
CA PRO A 417 1.10 -49.52 41.04
C PRO A 417 1.98 -48.78 42.06
N MET A 418 2.61 -47.66 41.65
CA MET A 418 3.47 -46.82 42.50
C MET A 418 2.75 -45.57 42.99
N ALA A 419 1.52 -45.36 42.58
CA ALA A 419 0.77 -44.12 42.83
C ALA A 419 0.47 -43.86 44.31
N SER A 420 0.67 -44.85 45.21
CA SER A 420 0.57 -44.65 46.66
C SER A 420 1.69 -43.80 47.26
N ASP A 421 2.81 -43.62 46.55
CA ASP A 421 3.90 -42.72 46.88
C ASP A 421 4.05 -41.67 45.76
N PRO A 422 3.54 -40.43 45.95
CA PRO A 422 3.62 -39.36 44.93
C PRO A 422 5.05 -39.01 44.50
N GLY A 423 6.02 -38.99 45.42
CA GLY A 423 7.43 -38.67 45.13
C GLY A 423 8.07 -39.73 44.25
N LEU A 424 7.89 -40.99 44.60
CA LEU A 424 8.39 -42.11 43.80
C LEU A 424 7.74 -42.12 42.41
N MET A 425 6.43 -41.84 42.34
CA MET A 425 5.71 -41.76 41.06
C MET A 425 6.29 -40.67 40.15
N LEU A 426 6.49 -39.44 40.65
CA LEU A 426 7.07 -38.35 39.86
C LEU A 426 8.53 -38.64 39.45
N THR A 427 9.34 -39.26 40.34
CA THR A 427 10.72 -39.68 40.04
C THR A 427 10.76 -40.66 38.85
N GLN A 428 9.92 -41.69 38.88
CA GLN A 428 9.83 -42.65 37.78
C GLN A 428 9.26 -42.04 36.51
N MET A 429 8.29 -41.12 36.66
CA MET A 429 7.69 -40.38 35.53
C MET A 429 8.74 -39.51 34.82
N ASN A 430 9.53 -38.73 35.58
CA ASN A 430 10.64 -37.93 35.05
C ASN A 430 11.62 -38.78 34.24
N SER A 431 12.06 -39.89 34.82
CA SER A 431 13.00 -40.80 34.15
C SER A 431 12.45 -41.39 32.83
N ARG A 432 11.15 -41.73 32.79
CA ARG A 432 10.53 -42.26 31.57
C ARG A 432 10.26 -41.17 30.55
N LEU A 433 9.77 -39.98 30.97
CA LEU A 433 9.49 -38.85 30.11
C LEU A 433 10.75 -38.37 29.40
N GLN A 434 11.87 -38.28 30.11
CA GLN A 434 13.16 -37.92 29.52
C GLN A 434 13.63 -38.84 28.40
N ARG A 435 13.34 -40.14 28.51
CA ARG A 435 13.68 -41.11 27.45
C ARG A 435 12.88 -40.86 26.15
N VAL A 436 11.63 -40.40 26.30
CA VAL A 436 10.73 -40.13 25.19
C VAL A 436 11.07 -38.79 24.54
N LEU A 437 11.31 -37.73 25.33
CA LEU A 437 11.51 -36.37 24.84
C LEU A 437 12.91 -36.12 24.24
N ARG A 438 13.91 -36.96 24.53
CA ARG A 438 15.30 -36.78 24.07
C ARG A 438 15.53 -36.89 22.56
N MET A 439 14.57 -37.30 21.79
CA MET A 439 14.85 -37.72 20.43
C MET A 439 14.90 -36.56 19.40
N GLU A 440 14.41 -35.32 19.64
CA GLU A 440 14.52 -34.24 18.65
C GLU A 440 13.82 -32.92 19.07
N TRP A 441 13.34 -32.77 20.32
CA TRP A 441 12.50 -31.65 20.67
C TRP A 441 13.24 -30.72 21.64
N ASP A 442 13.46 -29.49 21.20
CA ASP A 442 13.98 -28.43 22.06
C ASP A 442 13.12 -28.29 23.31
N THR A 443 13.71 -28.58 24.45
CA THR A 443 13.31 -28.30 25.82
C THR A 443 11.79 -28.25 26.10
N ILE A 444 11.08 -29.37 25.87
CA ILE A 444 9.71 -29.55 26.42
C ILE A 444 9.83 -30.10 27.81
N PHE A 445 9.19 -29.46 28.78
CA PHE A 445 9.05 -29.92 30.16
C PHE A 445 7.58 -29.91 30.59
N VAL A 446 7.28 -30.58 31.66
CA VAL A 446 5.93 -30.72 32.21
C VAL A 446 5.96 -30.32 33.66
N THR A 447 5.19 -29.33 34.08
CA THR A 447 4.94 -29.09 35.49
C THR A 447 3.88 -30.09 35.97
N ALA A 448 4.07 -30.64 37.15
CA ALA A 448 3.15 -31.66 37.64
C ALA A 448 3.04 -31.69 39.17
N VAL A 449 1.85 -32.03 39.67
CA VAL A 449 1.61 -32.32 41.08
C VAL A 449 0.86 -33.62 41.19
N ALA A 450 1.31 -34.49 42.11
CA ALA A 450 0.67 -35.76 42.43
C ALA A 450 0.27 -35.78 43.90
N LEU A 451 -0.98 -36.16 44.17
CA LEU A 451 -1.54 -36.25 45.51
C LEU A 451 -2.12 -37.65 45.77
N VAL A 452 -2.04 -38.08 47.01
CA VAL A 452 -2.75 -39.29 47.53
C VAL A 452 -3.54 -38.87 48.77
N VAL A 453 -4.86 -38.86 48.63
CA VAL A 453 -5.77 -38.53 49.75
C VAL A 453 -6.32 -39.81 50.33
N ASN A 454 -6.05 -40.08 51.65
CA ASN A 454 -6.52 -41.22 52.34
C ASN A 454 -7.50 -40.83 53.47
N ILE A 455 -8.80 -41.07 53.26
CA ILE A 455 -9.84 -40.76 54.25
C ILE A 455 -9.90 -41.75 55.41
N GLY A 456 -9.25 -42.90 55.27
CA GLY A 456 -9.11 -43.89 56.39
C GLY A 456 -8.13 -43.45 57.47
N THR A 457 -7.12 -42.66 57.08
CA THR A 457 -6.10 -42.09 57.96
C THR A 457 -6.25 -40.61 58.23
N GLY A 458 -7.00 -39.91 57.39
CA GLY A 458 -7.10 -38.41 57.40
C GLY A 458 -5.86 -37.73 56.96
N HIS A 459 -5.05 -38.32 56.06
CA HIS A 459 -3.82 -37.76 55.57
C HIS A 459 -3.87 -37.52 54.03
N VAL A 460 -3.20 -36.50 53.58
CA VAL A 460 -2.85 -36.30 52.20
C VAL A 460 -1.32 -36.32 52.05
N HIS A 461 -0.82 -37.13 51.15
CA HIS A 461 0.57 -37.12 50.71
C HIS A 461 0.64 -36.45 49.36
N TYR A 462 1.62 -35.58 49.10
CA TYR A 462 1.78 -34.99 47.82
C TYR A 462 3.25 -34.71 47.46
N ALA A 463 3.53 -34.66 46.18
CA ALA A 463 4.82 -34.29 45.64
C ALA A 463 4.62 -33.30 44.47
N ASN A 464 5.57 -32.38 44.29
CA ASN A 464 5.48 -31.28 43.31
C ASN A 464 6.71 -31.27 42.41
N ALA A 465 6.48 -31.16 41.11
CA ALA A 465 7.48 -31.04 40.06
C ALA A 465 7.31 -29.69 39.32
N GLY A 466 7.63 -28.57 40.00
CA GLY A 466 7.57 -27.23 39.44
C GLY A 466 6.16 -26.70 39.10
N HIS A 467 5.11 -27.30 39.68
CA HIS A 467 3.71 -26.91 39.46
C HIS A 467 3.26 -25.92 40.54
N PRO A 468 2.24 -25.05 40.28
CA PRO A 468 1.67 -24.21 41.33
C PRO A 468 1.26 -25.02 42.55
N THR A 469 1.61 -24.54 43.76
CA THR A 469 1.37 -25.29 45.00
C THR A 469 -0.12 -25.38 45.31
N PRO A 470 -0.68 -26.60 45.55
CA PRO A 470 -2.09 -26.75 45.86
C PRO A 470 -2.50 -26.00 47.13
N LEU A 471 -3.72 -25.49 47.15
CA LEU A 471 -4.28 -24.76 48.28
C LEU A 471 -5.17 -25.69 49.15
N LEU A 472 -4.98 -25.66 50.44
CA LEU A 472 -5.86 -26.29 51.41
C LEU A 472 -6.79 -25.25 52.03
N SER A 473 -8.07 -25.40 51.77
CA SER A 473 -9.14 -24.59 52.35
C SER A 473 -9.79 -25.32 53.49
N ARG A 474 -9.72 -24.78 54.71
CA ARG A 474 -10.29 -25.37 55.93
C ARG A 474 -11.54 -24.62 56.38
N LEU A 475 -12.69 -25.23 56.18
CA LEU A 475 -13.97 -24.60 56.50
C LEU A 475 -14.14 -24.30 58.00
N SER A 476 -13.60 -25.17 58.88
CA SER A 476 -13.74 -24.99 60.34
C SER A 476 -13.02 -23.76 60.92
N THR A 477 -11.93 -23.30 60.29
CA THR A 477 -11.16 -22.12 60.69
C THR A 477 -11.32 -20.95 59.72
N ASN A 478 -12.02 -21.16 58.62
CA ASN A 478 -12.17 -20.20 57.52
C ASN A 478 -10.79 -19.73 56.97
N GLU A 479 -9.87 -20.65 56.86
CA GLU A 479 -8.49 -20.39 56.45
C GLU A 479 -8.19 -21.06 55.10
N ILE A 480 -7.43 -20.34 54.24
CA ILE A 480 -6.81 -20.91 53.03
C ILE A 480 -5.30 -20.72 53.11
N ARG A 481 -4.59 -21.80 52.94
CA ARG A 481 -3.14 -21.84 52.89
C ARG A 481 -2.64 -22.81 51.83
N ARG A 482 -1.39 -22.68 51.45
CA ARG A 482 -0.70 -23.66 50.61
C ARG A 482 -0.50 -24.95 51.41
N LEU A 483 -0.50 -26.09 50.72
CA LEU A 483 -0.04 -27.33 51.32
C LEU A 483 1.45 -27.17 51.73
N SER A 484 1.85 -27.83 52.84
CA SER A 484 3.22 -27.74 53.32
C SER A 484 4.17 -28.45 52.37
N GLU A 485 5.17 -27.74 51.90
CA GLU A 485 6.19 -28.30 50.99
C GLU A 485 7.15 -29.23 51.77
N PRO A 486 7.81 -30.16 51.05
CA PRO A 486 8.92 -30.93 51.62
C PRO A 486 10.05 -29.99 52.08
N ASP A 487 10.89 -30.40 53.02
CA ASP A 487 12.04 -29.62 53.49
C ASP A 487 13.02 -29.32 52.34
N GLU A 488 13.07 -30.17 51.32
CA GLU A 488 13.87 -30.05 50.11
C GLU A 488 13.25 -29.07 49.10
N GLY A 489 12.02 -28.59 49.32
CA GLY A 489 11.26 -27.74 48.42
C GLY A 489 10.63 -28.50 47.24
N PRO A 490 9.94 -27.79 46.35
CA PRO A 490 9.41 -28.38 45.10
C PRO A 490 10.56 -28.77 44.18
N GLY A 491 10.44 -29.97 43.55
CA GLY A 491 11.40 -30.40 42.53
C GLY A 491 11.26 -29.60 41.21
N PRO A 492 12.24 -29.66 40.31
CA PRO A 492 12.14 -29.06 38.98
C PRO A 492 11.04 -29.74 38.14
N ALA A 493 10.56 -29.08 37.10
CA ALA A 493 9.58 -29.66 36.18
C ALA A 493 10.07 -30.98 35.57
N LEU A 494 9.14 -31.89 35.29
CA LEU A 494 9.44 -33.19 34.69
C LEU A 494 10.05 -32.99 33.28
N GLY A 495 11.09 -33.76 32.99
CA GLY A 495 11.79 -33.70 31.70
C GLY A 495 12.92 -32.68 31.68
N LEU A 496 12.95 -31.71 32.60
CA LEU A 496 13.95 -30.64 32.61
C LEU A 496 15.32 -31.14 33.07
N GLU A 497 15.42 -31.81 34.19
CA GLU A 497 16.65 -32.30 34.76
C GLU A 497 16.65 -33.82 34.89
N LYS A 498 17.85 -34.45 34.78
CA LYS A 498 18.05 -35.90 34.91
C LYS A 498 18.27 -36.31 36.34
N ASP A 499 17.89 -37.52 36.60
CA ASP A 499 18.20 -38.20 37.86
C ASP A 499 17.71 -37.43 39.10
N VAL A 500 16.57 -36.71 38.94
CA VAL A 500 15.91 -35.98 40.02
C VAL A 500 15.09 -36.95 40.83
N GLU A 501 15.24 -36.88 42.16
CA GLU A 501 14.36 -37.53 43.15
C GLU A 501 13.35 -36.49 43.66
N TYR A 502 12.07 -36.83 43.62
CA TYR A 502 10.99 -36.02 44.18
C TYR A 502 10.55 -36.58 45.52
N TRP A 503 10.39 -35.66 46.47
CA TRP A 503 10.05 -36.02 47.83
C TRP A 503 8.56 -35.79 48.12
N SER A 504 7.96 -36.66 48.95
CA SER A 504 6.56 -36.52 49.36
C SER A 504 6.47 -35.79 50.69
N SER A 505 5.61 -34.77 50.78
CA SER A 505 5.17 -34.22 52.07
C SER A 505 3.84 -34.81 52.50
N MET A 506 3.54 -34.70 53.81
CA MET A 506 2.30 -35.19 54.41
C MET A 506 1.58 -34.08 55.17
N GLU A 507 0.26 -34.00 54.96
CA GLU A 507 -0.61 -33.03 55.60
C GLU A 507 -1.87 -33.68 56.13
N ASN A 508 -2.45 -33.18 57.23
CA ASN A 508 -3.69 -33.68 57.78
C ASN A 508 -4.89 -32.99 57.14
N VAL A 509 -5.90 -33.79 56.78
CA VAL A 509 -7.18 -33.29 56.25
C VAL A 509 -8.32 -33.69 57.18
N LEU A 510 -9.31 -32.81 57.27
CA LEU A 510 -10.49 -32.93 58.10
C LEU A 510 -11.77 -32.92 57.24
N PRO A 511 -12.89 -33.48 57.76
CA PRO A 511 -14.17 -33.27 57.09
C PRO A 511 -14.52 -31.80 56.92
N GLY A 512 -14.90 -31.41 55.70
CA GLY A 512 -15.15 -30.03 55.31
C GLY A 512 -13.95 -29.35 54.67
N ASP A 513 -12.75 -29.96 54.68
CA ASP A 513 -11.59 -29.42 53.97
C ASP A 513 -11.75 -29.58 52.44
N ARG A 514 -11.22 -28.60 51.67
CA ARG A 514 -11.11 -28.64 50.21
C ARG A 514 -9.65 -28.45 49.80
N ILE A 515 -9.16 -29.31 48.93
CA ILE A 515 -7.88 -29.13 48.28
C ILE A 515 -8.17 -28.61 46.86
N LEU A 516 -7.57 -27.47 46.51
CA LEU A 516 -7.64 -26.89 45.16
C LEU A 516 -6.28 -27.03 44.47
N LEU A 517 -6.29 -27.75 43.35
CA LEU A 517 -5.18 -27.80 42.41
C LEU A 517 -5.54 -26.87 41.22
N PHE A 518 -4.55 -26.19 40.66
CA PHE A 518 -4.78 -25.29 39.53
C PHE A 518 -3.50 -25.14 38.70
N THR A 519 -3.66 -24.84 37.40
CA THR A 519 -2.56 -24.62 36.46
C THR A 519 -2.21 -23.12 36.40
N ASP A 520 -1.02 -22.80 35.87
CA ASP A 520 -0.46 -21.47 35.87
C ASP A 520 -1.23 -20.48 34.97
N GLY A 521 -2.00 -20.96 33.97
CA GLY A 521 -2.91 -20.13 33.19
C GLY A 521 -3.93 -19.34 34.03
N LEU A 522 -4.15 -19.76 35.30
CA LEU A 522 -4.97 -19.01 36.25
C LEU A 522 -4.16 -17.94 37.00
N SER A 523 -2.87 -18.16 37.22
CA SER A 523 -1.99 -17.31 38.04
C SER A 523 -1.06 -16.43 37.20
N ASP A 524 -0.70 -16.86 35.99
CA ASP A 524 0.30 -16.19 35.14
C ASP A 524 -0.28 -15.03 34.34
N LEU A 525 -1.11 -14.24 35.00
CA LEU A 525 -1.78 -13.07 34.46
C LEU A 525 -1.27 -11.81 35.15
N SER A 526 -1.32 -10.68 34.44
CA SER A 526 -0.98 -9.37 35.00
C SER A 526 -2.20 -8.45 34.99
N ASP A 527 -2.28 -7.58 36.01
CA ASP A 527 -3.30 -6.54 36.02
C ASP A 527 -2.96 -5.42 35.00
N PRO A 528 -3.88 -4.49 34.70
CA PRO A 528 -3.64 -3.39 33.78
C PRO A 528 -2.47 -2.46 34.17
N SER A 529 -1.98 -2.54 35.41
CA SER A 529 -0.80 -1.81 35.89
C SER A 529 0.52 -2.56 35.66
N GLY A 530 0.45 -3.80 35.16
CA GLY A 530 1.58 -4.68 34.95
C GLY A 530 2.01 -5.45 36.21
N ARG A 531 1.20 -5.45 37.29
CA ARG A 531 1.47 -6.23 38.48
C ARG A 531 0.99 -7.67 38.24
N HIS A 532 1.87 -8.61 38.48
CA HIS A 532 1.59 -10.04 38.36
C HIS A 532 0.55 -10.52 39.40
N PHE A 533 -0.47 -11.27 38.99
CA PHE A 533 -1.52 -11.79 39.84
C PHE A 533 -0.96 -12.88 40.76
N GLY A 534 -0.24 -13.83 40.19
CA GLY A 534 0.49 -14.88 40.88
C GLY A 534 -0.38 -15.84 41.71
N GLU A 535 0.27 -16.84 42.29
CA GLU A 535 -0.40 -17.81 43.18
C GLU A 535 -1.04 -17.16 44.43
N GLU A 536 -0.47 -16.02 44.87
CA GLU A 536 -1.04 -15.28 45.99
C GLU A 536 -2.40 -14.65 45.64
N GLY A 537 -2.53 -14.10 44.43
CA GLY A 537 -3.81 -13.63 43.92
C GLY A 537 -4.85 -14.73 43.80
N VAL A 538 -4.42 -15.93 43.36
CA VAL A 538 -5.29 -17.13 43.34
C VAL A 538 -5.73 -17.50 44.75
N ARG A 539 -4.83 -17.52 45.75
CA ARG A 539 -5.12 -17.79 47.16
C ARG A 539 -6.12 -16.80 47.76
N GLU A 540 -5.94 -15.49 47.49
CA GLU A 540 -6.84 -14.43 47.94
C GLU A 540 -8.23 -14.60 47.33
N ALA A 541 -8.30 -14.85 46.00
CA ALA A 541 -9.56 -15.08 45.30
C ALA A 541 -10.31 -16.29 45.85
N ALA A 542 -9.60 -17.38 46.12
CA ALA A 542 -10.15 -18.60 46.71
C ALA A 542 -10.70 -18.36 48.13
N GLY A 543 -10.09 -17.48 48.93
CA GLY A 543 -10.44 -17.16 50.31
C GLY A 543 -11.85 -16.60 50.50
N THR A 544 -12.44 -16.03 49.47
CA THR A 544 -13.71 -15.33 49.60
C THR A 544 -14.96 -16.22 49.54
N GLN A 545 -14.85 -17.50 49.16
CA GLN A 545 -16.01 -18.39 48.89
C GLN A 545 -15.77 -19.84 49.28
N ILE A 546 -15.16 -20.04 50.44
CA ILE A 546 -14.77 -21.39 50.95
C ILE A 546 -15.99 -22.33 51.12
N ASP A 547 -17.13 -21.81 51.49
CA ASP A 547 -18.36 -22.54 51.84
C ASP A 547 -19.21 -22.93 50.60
N LYS A 548 -18.88 -22.46 49.41
CA LYS A 548 -19.68 -22.67 48.18
C LYS A 548 -19.47 -24.05 47.57
N SER A 549 -20.47 -24.50 46.79
CA SER A 549 -20.29 -25.66 45.95
C SER A 549 -19.11 -25.49 44.98
N PRO A 550 -18.45 -26.57 44.54
CA PRO A 550 -17.30 -26.43 43.62
C PRO A 550 -17.60 -25.62 42.37
N ASP A 551 -18.77 -25.78 41.75
CA ASP A 551 -19.15 -25.04 40.55
C ASP A 551 -19.30 -23.53 40.84
N GLN A 552 -19.94 -23.15 41.94
CA GLN A 552 -20.06 -21.75 42.35
C GLN A 552 -18.69 -21.17 42.73
N PHE A 553 -17.83 -21.96 43.34
CA PHE A 553 -16.47 -21.61 43.68
C PHE A 553 -15.64 -21.32 42.43
N PHE A 554 -15.63 -22.19 41.43
CA PHE A 554 -14.90 -21.97 40.17
C PHE A 554 -15.41 -20.74 39.41
N GLN A 555 -16.72 -20.56 39.33
CA GLN A 555 -17.34 -19.40 38.71
C GLN A 555 -16.88 -18.10 39.38
N HIS A 556 -16.86 -18.09 40.71
CA HIS A 556 -16.41 -16.93 41.47
C HIS A 556 -14.92 -16.65 41.27
N MET A 557 -14.07 -17.68 41.28
CA MET A 557 -12.66 -17.62 41.02
C MET A 557 -12.40 -16.95 39.66
N LEU A 558 -13.02 -17.44 38.60
CA LEU A 558 -12.88 -16.91 37.25
C LEU A 558 -13.36 -15.46 37.14
N GLN A 559 -14.49 -15.12 37.79
CA GLN A 559 -14.97 -13.74 37.81
C GLN A 559 -13.99 -12.80 38.53
N THR A 560 -13.43 -13.25 39.67
CA THR A 560 -12.46 -12.46 40.44
C THR A 560 -11.19 -12.23 39.65
N VAL A 561 -10.63 -13.27 39.03
CA VAL A 561 -9.43 -13.19 38.20
C VAL A 561 -9.67 -12.22 37.04
N ARG A 562 -10.76 -12.39 36.27
CA ARG A 562 -11.10 -11.48 35.15
C ARG A 562 -11.29 -10.04 35.60
N LYS A 563 -11.92 -9.81 36.76
CA LYS A 563 -12.13 -8.47 37.32
C LYS A 563 -10.81 -7.80 37.73
N VAL A 564 -9.89 -8.54 38.32
CA VAL A 564 -8.61 -8.01 38.80
C VAL A 564 -7.66 -7.79 37.64
N THR A 565 -7.56 -8.74 36.73
CA THR A 565 -6.61 -8.71 35.62
C THR A 565 -7.13 -7.92 34.41
N GLY A 566 -8.45 -7.73 34.28
CA GLY A 566 -9.08 -7.11 33.11
C GLY A 566 -9.10 -7.98 31.85
N HIS A 567 -8.63 -9.22 31.91
CA HIS A 567 -8.63 -10.16 30.80
C HIS A 567 -9.96 -10.89 30.70
N GLU A 568 -10.64 -10.82 29.55
CA GLU A 568 -11.85 -11.62 29.29
C GLU A 568 -11.52 -13.07 28.87
N LYS A 569 -10.37 -13.26 28.22
CA LYS A 569 -9.85 -14.55 27.77
C LYS A 569 -8.51 -14.84 28.46
N PHE A 570 -8.26 -16.10 28.70
CA PHE A 570 -6.97 -16.59 29.19
C PHE A 570 -6.04 -16.83 28.00
N ASP A 571 -4.78 -16.44 28.15
CA ASP A 571 -3.75 -16.62 27.12
C ASP A 571 -3.14 -18.02 27.15
N ASP A 572 -3.32 -18.75 28.28
CA ASP A 572 -2.92 -20.14 28.47
C ASP A 572 -4.07 -21.00 28.92
N ASP A 573 -3.86 -22.31 28.95
CA ASP A 573 -4.83 -23.31 29.41
C ASP A 573 -5.15 -23.11 30.90
N VAL A 574 -6.40 -23.26 31.27
CA VAL A 574 -6.84 -23.12 32.66
C VAL A 574 -7.48 -24.43 33.10
N CYS A 575 -6.87 -25.07 34.05
CA CYS A 575 -7.43 -26.23 34.75
C CYS A 575 -7.50 -25.96 36.25
N MET A 576 -8.66 -26.25 36.86
CA MET A 576 -8.86 -26.25 38.30
C MET A 576 -9.48 -27.60 38.70
N LEU A 577 -8.97 -28.22 39.75
CA LEU A 577 -9.50 -29.43 40.30
C LEU A 577 -9.71 -29.25 41.80
N ALA A 578 -10.94 -29.41 42.26
CA ALA A 578 -11.31 -29.36 43.67
C ALA A 578 -11.53 -30.79 44.23
N VAL A 579 -10.96 -31.06 45.37
CA VAL A 579 -11.12 -32.31 46.13
C VAL A 579 -11.72 -31.96 47.48
N ASP A 580 -13.00 -32.26 47.68
CA ASP A 580 -13.71 -32.04 48.95
C ASP A 580 -13.64 -33.28 49.82
N VAL A 581 -13.16 -33.17 51.05
CA VAL A 581 -13.21 -34.20 52.08
C VAL A 581 -14.55 -34.09 52.79
N LYS A 582 -15.48 -35.02 52.53
CA LYS A 582 -16.84 -34.96 53.10
C LYS A 582 -16.93 -35.69 54.43
N ARG A 583 -16.22 -36.84 54.58
CA ARG A 583 -16.13 -37.60 55.82
C ARG A 583 -14.82 -38.39 55.87
N LEU A 584 -14.37 -38.71 57.04
CA LEU A 584 -13.28 -39.67 57.29
C LEU A 584 -13.86 -41.02 57.66
N GLU A 585 -13.28 -42.07 57.13
CA GLU A 585 -13.65 -43.46 57.48
C GLU A 585 -12.53 -44.06 58.34
N TYR A 586 -12.57 -43.80 59.63
CA TYR A 586 -11.60 -44.41 60.53
C TYR A 586 -11.78 -45.92 60.53
N THR A 587 -10.84 -46.67 60.04
CA THR A 587 -10.71 -48.06 60.34
C THR A 587 -10.46 -48.19 61.86
N ALA A 588 -11.41 -48.74 62.62
CA ALA A 588 -11.16 -49.05 64.01
C ALA A 588 -9.86 -49.84 64.06
N LYS A 589 -8.83 -49.29 64.71
CA LYS A 589 -7.65 -50.11 65.06
C LYS A 589 -8.16 -51.35 65.84
N GLU A 590 -7.95 -52.52 65.27
CA GLU A 590 -7.99 -53.75 66.07
C GLU A 590 -6.99 -53.53 67.21
N GLU A 591 -7.50 -53.41 68.44
CA GLU A 591 -6.65 -53.46 69.63
C GLU A 591 -5.95 -54.82 69.63
N PRO A 592 -4.62 -54.86 69.73
CA PRO A 592 -3.93 -56.15 69.91
C PRO A 592 -4.31 -56.72 71.25
N ASN A 593 -4.96 -57.89 71.23
CA ASN A 593 -5.14 -58.74 72.41
C ASN A 593 -3.80 -59.09 73.01
#